data_d53394ea304c1488c59bd7291849ecd3
#
_entry.id   d53394ea304c1488c59bd7291849ecd3
#
_cell.length_a   1.000
_cell.length_b   1.000
_cell.length_c   1.000
_cell.angle_alpha   90.00
_cell.angle_beta   90.00
_cell.angle_gamma   90.00
#
_symmetry.space_group_name_H-M   'P 1'
#
loop_
_entity.id
_entity.type
_entity.pdbx_description
1 polymer ?
#
loop_
_entity_poly.entity_id
_entity_poly.type
_entity_poly.pdbx_seq_one_letter_code
_entity_poly.pdbx_strand_id
1 'polypeptide(L)'
;LEGAEAEALVGTLRDSSRSGVQVVTTSMGKLPVDVLLGQGIGAESDLDSRHELHHHHHDHSDEHEHDHDHDHDAFESFVVTLGEITDPKAFSDQVSTIIGAHDILRLKGFAAVSGKPMRLTLQAVGPRVETYFDQPFGDTARATRLVVIGQAGLDQAAIEAALKSCAAVH
;
A
#
# COMPACT_ATOMS: atom_id res chain seq x y z
N LEU A 1 3.44 -13.16 -6.38
CA LEU A 1 3.15 -13.99 -7.56
C LEU A 1 4.44 -14.55 -8.08
N GLU A 2 4.52 -15.86 -8.26
CA GLU A 2 5.74 -16.53 -8.75
C GLU A 2 5.42 -17.29 -10.04
N GLY A 3 6.36 -17.23 -11.00
CA GLY A 3 6.37 -18.09 -12.20
C GLY A 3 5.06 -18.09 -12.99
N ALA A 4 4.42 -19.24 -13.09
CA ALA A 4 3.25 -19.48 -13.93
C ALA A 4 2.02 -18.59 -13.59
N GLU A 5 1.83 -18.22 -12.34
CA GLU A 5 0.74 -17.32 -11.94
C GLU A 5 0.95 -15.90 -12.45
N ALA A 6 2.20 -15.43 -12.41
CA ALA A 6 2.55 -14.11 -12.95
C ALA A 6 2.38 -14.07 -14.47
N GLU A 7 2.77 -15.14 -15.17
CA GLU A 7 2.59 -15.25 -16.64
C GLU A 7 1.11 -15.29 -17.02
N ALA A 8 0.29 -16.04 -16.30
CA ALA A 8 -1.15 -16.10 -16.54
C ALA A 8 -1.82 -14.73 -16.33
N LEU A 9 -1.43 -14.00 -15.27
CA LEU A 9 -1.92 -12.66 -15.02
C LEU A 9 -1.51 -11.68 -16.12
N VAL A 10 -0.26 -11.73 -16.59
CA VAL A 10 0.23 -10.91 -17.71
C VAL A 10 -0.58 -11.19 -18.97
N GLY A 11 -0.90 -12.46 -19.26
CA GLY A 11 -1.78 -12.83 -20.37
C GLY A 11 -3.15 -12.18 -20.25
N THR A 12 -3.81 -12.36 -19.12
CA THR A 12 -5.13 -11.77 -18.84
C THR A 12 -5.13 -10.24 -18.96
N LEU A 13 -4.11 -9.58 -18.42
CA LEU A 13 -3.99 -8.12 -18.50
C LEU A 13 -3.75 -7.63 -19.93
N ARG A 14 -2.97 -8.35 -20.73
CA ARG A 14 -2.77 -8.01 -22.15
C ARG A 14 -4.06 -8.13 -22.96
N ASP A 15 -4.80 -9.22 -22.74
CA ASP A 15 -6.05 -9.50 -23.45
C ASP A 15 -7.16 -8.49 -23.09
N SER A 16 -7.16 -7.98 -21.86
CA SER A 16 -8.10 -6.97 -21.39
C SER A 16 -7.67 -5.53 -21.67
N SER A 17 -6.43 -5.31 -22.08
CA SER A 17 -5.91 -3.99 -22.38
C SER A 17 -6.18 -3.59 -23.82
N ARG A 18 -6.39 -2.28 -24.03
CA ARG A 18 -6.47 -1.74 -25.40
C ARG A 18 -5.17 -1.93 -26.15
N SER A 19 -5.26 -1.87 -27.50
CA SER A 19 -4.08 -1.91 -28.37
C SER A 19 -3.05 -0.83 -27.98
N GLY A 20 -1.77 -1.17 -28.01
CA GLY A 20 -0.67 -0.26 -27.68
C GLY A 20 -0.27 -0.21 -26.18
N VAL A 21 -1.07 -0.78 -25.28
CA VAL A 21 -0.67 -0.90 -23.85
C VAL A 21 0.36 -2.01 -23.69
N GLN A 22 1.49 -1.69 -23.08
CA GLN A 22 2.50 -2.68 -22.71
C GLN A 22 2.35 -3.08 -21.24
N VAL A 23 2.22 -4.38 -21.01
CA VAL A 23 2.25 -4.97 -19.67
C VAL A 23 3.67 -5.47 -19.40
N VAL A 24 4.33 -4.90 -18.39
CA VAL A 24 5.71 -5.20 -18.04
C VAL A 24 5.77 -5.77 -16.63
N THR A 25 6.45 -6.89 -16.47
CA THR A 25 6.72 -7.47 -15.15
C THR A 25 7.90 -6.78 -14.50
N THR A 26 7.79 -6.48 -13.21
CA THR A 26 8.87 -5.88 -12.44
C THR A 26 9.08 -6.61 -11.12
N SER A 27 10.27 -6.52 -10.58
CA SER A 27 10.56 -6.95 -9.21
C SER A 27 10.94 -5.73 -8.37
N MET A 28 10.23 -5.53 -7.25
CA MET A 28 10.46 -4.39 -6.35
C MET A 28 10.44 -3.02 -7.03
N GLY A 29 9.62 -2.86 -8.08
CA GLY A 29 9.50 -1.61 -8.83
C GLY A 29 10.73 -1.25 -9.67
N LYS A 30 11.67 -2.17 -9.86
CA LYS A 30 12.88 -1.93 -10.68
C LYS A 30 12.54 -2.05 -12.15
N LEU A 31 12.56 -0.92 -12.84
CA LEU A 31 12.35 -0.82 -14.28
C LEU A 31 13.52 -0.08 -14.93
N PRO A 32 13.94 -0.47 -16.14
CA PRO A 32 14.81 0.35 -16.96
C PRO A 32 14.16 1.71 -17.27
N VAL A 33 14.98 2.77 -17.29
CA VAL A 33 14.48 4.14 -17.47
C VAL A 33 13.83 4.34 -18.85
N ASP A 34 14.36 3.69 -19.87
CA ASP A 34 13.81 3.68 -21.22
C ASP A 34 12.39 3.10 -21.30
N VAL A 35 12.09 2.08 -20.50
CA VAL A 35 10.71 1.54 -20.36
C VAL A 35 9.79 2.54 -19.70
N LEU A 36 10.27 3.25 -18.66
CA LEU A 36 9.48 4.28 -17.97
C LEU A 36 9.21 5.51 -18.84
N LEU A 37 10.18 5.90 -19.66
CA LEU A 37 10.06 7.06 -20.54
C LEU A 37 9.28 6.76 -21.82
N GLY A 38 8.86 5.51 -22.03
CA GLY A 38 7.98 5.13 -23.13
C GLY A 38 8.58 5.39 -24.50
N GLN A 39 9.88 5.15 -24.69
CA GLN A 39 10.52 5.40 -25.97
C GLN A 39 9.86 4.63 -27.11
N GLY A 40 9.18 5.34 -27.99
CA GLY A 40 8.52 4.81 -29.19
C GLY A 40 7.06 4.37 -29.00
N ILE A 41 6.46 4.55 -27.80
CA ILE A 41 5.03 4.32 -27.57
C ILE A 41 4.44 5.65 -27.11
N GLY A 42 4.54 6.64 -27.97
CA GLY A 42 4.10 7.97 -27.63
C GLY A 42 2.58 8.04 -27.49
N ALA A 43 2.11 8.70 -26.43
CA ALA A 43 0.75 9.20 -26.35
C ALA A 43 0.37 10.01 -27.61
N GLU A 44 1.37 10.47 -28.34
CA GLU A 44 1.28 11.21 -29.59
C GLU A 44 0.78 10.36 -30.77
N SER A 45 1.01 9.03 -30.75
CA SER A 45 0.54 8.12 -31.80
C SER A 45 -0.91 7.66 -31.60
N ASP A 46 -1.51 7.97 -30.46
CA ASP A 46 -2.84 7.49 -30.04
C ASP A 46 -3.79 8.65 -29.70
N LEU A 47 -3.47 9.86 -30.15
CA LEU A 47 -4.27 11.05 -29.89
C LEU A 47 -5.69 10.96 -30.44
N ASP A 48 -5.84 10.38 -31.63
CA ASP A 48 -7.14 10.28 -32.30
C ASP A 48 -8.09 9.32 -31.55
N SER A 49 -7.60 8.16 -31.12
CA SER A 49 -8.39 7.22 -30.31
C SER A 49 -8.67 7.71 -28.88
N ARG A 50 -7.84 8.61 -28.35
CA ARG A 50 -8.10 9.27 -27.06
C ARG A 50 -9.13 10.38 -27.18
N HIS A 51 -9.18 11.07 -28.31
CA HIS A 51 -10.16 12.12 -28.56
C HIS A 51 -11.59 11.57 -28.58
N GLU A 52 -11.80 10.38 -29.11
CA GLU A 52 -13.11 9.72 -29.13
C GLU A 52 -13.63 9.33 -27.73
N LEU A 53 -12.73 9.03 -26.77
CA LEU A 53 -13.10 8.68 -25.40
C LEU A 53 -13.55 9.89 -24.56
N HIS A 54 -13.22 11.12 -24.98
CA HIS A 54 -13.56 12.35 -24.26
C HIS A 54 -14.79 13.08 -24.83
N HIS A 55 -15.36 12.63 -25.95
CA HIS A 55 -16.63 13.13 -26.45
C HIS A 55 -17.82 12.44 -25.76
N HIS A 56 -17.95 12.61 -24.45
CA HIS A 56 -19.24 12.50 -23.84
C HIS A 56 -19.98 13.83 -24.08
N HIS A 57 -20.97 13.77 -24.93
CA HIS A 57 -21.95 14.84 -25.13
C HIS A 57 -22.47 15.29 -23.78
N HIS A 58 -22.13 16.50 -23.37
CA HIS A 58 -22.90 17.24 -22.40
C HIS A 58 -24.18 17.69 -23.09
N ASP A 59 -25.17 16.82 -23.15
CA ASP A 59 -26.54 17.24 -23.42
C ASP A 59 -27.10 17.70 -22.07
N HIS A 60 -27.30 19.00 -21.98
CA HIS A 60 -27.89 19.62 -20.80
C HIS A 60 -29.39 19.40 -20.83
N SER A 61 -29.86 18.41 -20.09
CA SER A 61 -31.22 18.40 -19.58
C SER A 61 -31.31 17.48 -18.36
N ASP A 62 -31.85 18.07 -17.31
CA ASP A 62 -32.43 17.48 -16.12
C ASP A 62 -31.51 17.20 -14.92
N GLU A 63 -31.86 17.95 -13.89
CA GLU A 63 -31.52 17.83 -12.48
C GLU A 63 -31.71 16.38 -11.99
N HIS A 64 -30.61 15.62 -11.97
CA HIS A 64 -30.52 14.47 -11.09
C HIS A 64 -29.36 14.73 -10.15
N GLU A 65 -29.71 14.95 -8.89
CA GLU A 65 -28.79 14.81 -7.76
C GLU A 65 -28.23 13.38 -7.84
N HIS A 66 -27.08 13.23 -8.47
CA HIS A 66 -26.26 12.05 -8.29
C HIS A 66 -25.63 12.18 -6.91
N ASP A 67 -26.32 11.61 -5.95
CA ASP A 67 -25.75 11.20 -4.68
C ASP A 67 -24.65 10.20 -5.04
N HIS A 68 -23.44 10.72 -5.23
CA HIS A 68 -22.23 9.90 -5.30
C HIS A 68 -21.99 9.39 -3.89
N ASP A 69 -22.72 8.35 -3.55
CA ASP A 69 -22.41 7.49 -2.41
C ASP A 69 -21.02 6.92 -2.67
N HIS A 70 -20.02 7.74 -2.35
CA HIS A 70 -18.65 7.29 -2.33
C HIS A 70 -18.59 6.30 -1.19
N ASP A 71 -18.40 5.04 -1.54
CA ASP A 71 -18.24 3.87 -0.66
C ASP A 71 -16.98 4.03 0.22
N HIS A 72 -16.91 5.18 0.93
CA HIS A 72 -15.84 5.53 1.88
C HIS A 72 -15.95 4.71 3.16
N ASP A 73 -17.08 4.04 3.35
CA ASP A 73 -17.34 3.19 4.51
C ASP A 73 -16.76 1.78 4.37
N ALA A 74 -16.15 1.46 3.20
CA ALA A 74 -15.56 0.15 2.96
C ALA A 74 -14.22 -0.05 3.70
N PHE A 75 -13.57 1.01 4.15
CA PHE A 75 -12.27 0.96 4.82
C PHE A 75 -12.27 1.74 6.12
N GLU A 76 -11.52 1.23 7.09
CA GLU A 76 -11.26 1.92 8.34
C GLU A 76 -9.78 2.00 8.65
N SER A 77 -9.40 2.97 9.46
CA SER A 77 -8.02 3.14 9.89
C SER A 77 -7.96 3.67 11.32
N PHE A 78 -6.94 3.21 12.05
CA PHE A 78 -6.66 3.69 13.41
C PHE A 78 -5.16 3.69 13.67
N VAL A 79 -4.76 4.40 14.73
CA VAL A 79 -3.36 4.52 15.15
C VAL A 79 -3.12 3.71 16.41
N VAL A 80 -2.11 2.85 16.37
CA VAL A 80 -1.62 2.13 17.54
C VAL A 80 -0.33 2.77 18.02
N THR A 81 -0.26 3.10 19.31
CA THR A 81 0.94 3.64 19.95
C THR A 81 1.50 2.61 20.92
N LEU A 82 2.80 2.33 20.79
CA LEU A 82 3.54 1.36 21.59
C LEU A 82 4.79 2.05 22.18
N GLY A 83 5.43 1.41 23.14
CA GLY A 83 6.74 1.77 23.64
C GLY A 83 7.87 1.52 22.63
N GLU A 84 9.10 1.53 23.11
CA GLU A 84 10.27 1.12 22.33
C GLU A 84 10.25 -0.40 22.11
N ILE A 85 10.73 -0.82 20.95
CA ILE A 85 10.97 -2.24 20.64
C ILE A 85 12.44 -2.58 20.84
N THR A 86 12.75 -3.83 21.16
CA THR A 86 14.13 -4.28 21.38
C THR A 86 14.74 -4.95 20.16
N ASP A 87 13.99 -5.80 19.47
CA ASP A 87 14.43 -6.54 18.28
C ASP A 87 13.58 -6.16 17.05
N PRO A 88 14.14 -5.37 16.10
CA PRO A 88 13.44 -4.99 14.88
C PRO A 88 13.00 -6.17 14.01
N LYS A 89 13.83 -7.22 13.95
CA LYS A 89 13.51 -8.38 13.12
C LYS A 89 12.36 -9.19 13.69
N ALA A 90 12.46 -9.53 14.98
CA ALA A 90 11.37 -10.26 15.67
C ALA A 90 10.06 -9.47 15.62
N PHE A 91 10.12 -8.16 15.80
CA PHE A 91 8.95 -7.28 15.69
C PHE A 91 8.34 -7.31 14.27
N SER A 92 9.16 -7.23 13.23
CA SER A 92 8.71 -7.30 11.83
C SER A 92 8.03 -8.64 11.52
N ASP A 93 8.63 -9.76 11.95
CA ASP A 93 8.08 -11.11 11.75
C ASP A 93 6.71 -11.28 12.46
N GLN A 94 6.59 -10.75 13.67
CA GLN A 94 5.33 -10.76 14.42
C GLN A 94 4.26 -9.87 13.78
N VAL A 95 4.63 -8.67 13.33
CA VAL A 95 3.72 -7.78 12.58
C VAL A 95 3.19 -8.46 11.33
N SER A 96 4.03 -9.16 10.58
CA SER A 96 3.60 -9.95 9.41
C SER A 96 2.55 -11.02 9.79
N THR A 97 2.76 -11.70 10.91
CA THR A 97 1.82 -12.69 11.43
C THR A 97 0.47 -12.06 11.82
N ILE A 98 0.51 -10.93 12.53
CA ILE A 98 -0.70 -10.19 12.97
C ILE A 98 -1.48 -9.69 11.74
N ILE A 99 -0.80 -9.16 10.74
CA ILE A 99 -1.42 -8.71 9.50
C ILE A 99 -2.24 -9.84 8.85
N GLY A 100 -1.66 -11.03 8.74
CA GLY A 100 -2.34 -12.18 8.17
C GLY A 100 -3.49 -12.74 9.04
N ALA A 101 -3.39 -12.59 10.36
CA ALA A 101 -4.41 -13.10 11.29
C ALA A 101 -5.64 -12.18 11.44
N HIS A 102 -5.50 -10.89 11.12
CA HIS A 102 -6.54 -9.87 11.34
C HIS A 102 -6.97 -9.14 10.06
N ASP A 103 -6.68 -9.69 8.89
CA ASP A 103 -7.07 -9.13 7.58
C ASP A 103 -6.66 -7.67 7.37
N ILE A 104 -5.52 -7.28 7.93
CA ILE A 104 -4.97 -5.94 7.78
C ILE A 104 -4.44 -5.78 6.35
N LEU A 105 -4.95 -4.81 5.61
CA LEU A 105 -4.55 -4.56 4.24
C LEU A 105 -3.23 -3.79 4.15
N ARG A 106 -3.07 -2.82 5.05
CA ARG A 106 -1.88 -1.96 5.08
C ARG A 106 -1.52 -1.57 6.51
N LEU A 107 -0.23 -1.54 6.79
CA LEU A 107 0.28 -0.99 8.03
C LEU A 107 1.48 -0.11 7.71
N LYS A 108 1.51 1.09 8.26
CA LYS A 108 2.60 2.05 8.04
C LYS A 108 2.89 2.83 9.31
N GLY A 109 4.16 3.11 9.55
CA GLY A 109 4.55 3.96 10.66
C GLY A 109 6.04 3.89 10.94
N PHE A 110 6.38 4.19 12.16
CA PHE A 110 7.76 4.11 12.63
C PHE A 110 7.82 3.55 14.06
N ALA A 111 8.89 2.83 14.33
CA ALA A 111 9.16 2.26 15.63
C ALA A 111 10.39 2.92 16.29
N ALA A 112 10.29 3.15 17.58
CA ALA A 112 11.42 3.49 18.42
C ALA A 112 12.13 2.19 18.81
N VAL A 113 13.40 2.06 18.44
CA VAL A 113 14.23 0.91 18.77
C VAL A 113 15.12 1.27 19.95
N SER A 114 15.11 0.43 20.99
CA SER A 114 15.91 0.65 22.18
C SER A 114 17.40 0.77 21.84
N GLY A 115 18.04 1.78 22.36
CA GLY A 115 19.47 2.05 22.12
C GLY A 115 19.81 2.57 20.71
N LYS A 116 18.81 2.84 19.84
CA LYS A 116 19.05 3.41 18.51
C LYS A 116 18.50 4.84 18.44
N PRO A 117 19.28 5.85 18.00
CA PRO A 117 18.79 7.21 17.84
C PRO A 117 17.86 7.38 16.62
N MET A 118 18.01 6.53 15.62
CA MET A 118 17.22 6.53 14.40
C MET A 118 15.87 5.83 14.62
N ARG A 119 14.83 6.34 13.99
CA ARG A 119 13.55 5.64 13.95
C ARG A 119 13.57 4.57 12.86
N LEU A 120 12.94 3.46 13.16
CA LEU A 120 12.72 2.36 12.20
C LEU A 120 11.41 2.62 11.49
N THR A 121 11.46 2.99 10.22
CA THR A 121 10.27 3.08 9.38
C THR A 121 9.81 1.67 9.04
N LEU A 122 8.52 1.43 9.16
CA LEU A 122 7.86 0.15 8.87
C LEU A 122 6.73 0.39 7.88
N GLN A 123 6.72 -0.39 6.80
CA GLN A 123 5.68 -0.37 5.77
C GLN A 123 5.27 -1.80 5.45
N ALA A 124 3.96 -2.04 5.43
CA ALA A 124 3.41 -3.34 5.06
C ALA A 124 2.24 -3.21 4.11
N VAL A 125 2.18 -4.11 3.15
CA VAL A 125 1.04 -4.35 2.26
C VAL A 125 0.73 -5.84 2.31
N GLY A 126 -0.40 -6.18 2.92
CA GLY A 126 -0.64 -7.55 3.33
C GLY A 126 0.52 -8.07 4.18
N PRO A 127 0.87 -9.35 4.14
CA PRO A 127 1.91 -9.95 4.98
C PRO A 127 3.34 -9.51 4.64
N ARG A 128 3.53 -8.73 3.57
CA ARG A 128 4.85 -8.22 3.18
C ARG A 128 5.21 -7.01 4.02
N VAL A 129 6.18 -7.15 4.90
CA VAL A 129 6.69 -6.10 5.79
C VAL A 129 8.09 -5.68 5.36
N GLU A 130 8.30 -4.39 5.17
CA GLU A 130 9.60 -3.78 4.90
C GLU A 130 9.97 -2.82 6.01
N THR A 131 11.23 -2.86 6.44
CA THR A 131 11.75 -2.00 7.49
C THR A 131 13.09 -1.39 7.09
N TYR A 132 13.29 -0.12 7.43
CA TYR A 132 14.57 0.58 7.27
C TYR A 132 14.68 1.74 8.25
N PHE A 133 15.90 2.09 8.64
CA PHE A 133 16.15 3.31 9.43
C PHE A 133 16.19 4.52 8.51
N ASP A 134 15.39 5.57 8.80
CA ASP A 134 15.28 6.75 7.94
C ASP A 134 15.92 8.00 8.54
N GLN A 135 15.50 8.43 9.72
CA GLN A 135 15.98 9.67 10.34
C GLN A 135 15.97 9.58 11.87
N PRO A 136 16.70 10.46 12.57
CA PRO A 136 16.63 10.56 14.03
C PRO A 136 15.23 10.98 14.50
N PHE A 137 14.86 10.61 15.73
CA PHE A 137 13.64 11.13 16.37
C PHE A 137 13.72 12.65 16.63
N GLY A 138 14.92 13.24 16.74
CA GLY A 138 15.11 14.62 17.14
C GLY A 138 14.53 14.85 18.54
N ASP A 139 13.81 15.97 18.71
CA ASP A 139 13.17 16.35 19.97
C ASP A 139 11.79 15.69 20.17
N THR A 140 11.37 14.85 19.23
CA THR A 140 10.07 14.15 19.31
C THR A 140 10.14 13.04 20.34
N ALA A 141 9.08 12.86 21.12
CA ALA A 141 8.99 11.77 22.08
C ALA A 141 9.17 10.42 21.39
N ARG A 142 10.07 9.60 21.94
CA ARG A 142 10.39 8.28 21.42
C ARG A 142 9.23 7.32 21.70
N ALA A 143 8.50 6.98 20.66
CA ALA A 143 7.41 6.00 20.72
C ALA A 143 7.26 5.32 19.36
N THR A 144 6.77 4.11 19.37
CA THR A 144 6.34 3.40 18.17
C THR A 144 4.91 3.82 17.84
N ARG A 145 4.68 4.27 16.61
CA ARG A 145 3.35 4.68 16.12
C ARG A 145 3.08 4.05 14.76
N LEU A 146 2.01 3.26 14.71
CA LEU A 146 1.62 2.50 13.52
C LEU A 146 0.19 2.87 13.12
N VAL A 147 -0.02 3.20 11.87
CA VAL A 147 -1.34 3.35 11.26
C VAL A 147 -1.72 2.00 10.67
N VAL A 148 -2.85 1.48 11.09
CA VAL A 148 -3.44 0.25 10.58
C VAL A 148 -4.59 0.62 9.66
N ILE A 149 -4.70 -0.02 8.51
CA ILE A 149 -5.76 0.18 7.52
C ILE A 149 -6.28 -1.20 7.09
N GLY A 150 -7.59 -1.37 7.09
CA GLY A 150 -8.25 -2.58 6.62
C GLY A 150 -9.66 -2.30 6.12
N GLN A 151 -10.38 -3.34 5.78
CA GLN A 151 -11.80 -3.23 5.52
C GLN A 151 -12.55 -2.89 6.81
N ALA A 152 -13.71 -2.27 6.70
CA ALA A 152 -14.56 -1.96 7.84
C ALA A 152 -14.88 -3.23 8.67
N GLY A 153 -14.82 -3.11 9.99
CA GLY A 153 -15.09 -4.22 10.93
C GLY A 153 -13.83 -4.90 11.48
N LEU A 154 -12.65 -4.25 11.39
CA LEU A 154 -11.46 -4.72 12.08
C LEU A 154 -11.67 -4.78 13.60
N ASP A 155 -11.21 -5.84 14.24
CA ASP A 155 -11.15 -5.88 15.71
C ASP A 155 -9.96 -5.07 16.23
N GLN A 156 -10.18 -3.75 16.34
CA GLN A 156 -9.15 -2.82 16.81
C GLN A 156 -8.56 -3.24 18.14
N ALA A 157 -9.40 -3.71 19.09
CA ALA A 157 -8.93 -4.07 20.42
C ALA A 157 -8.00 -5.29 20.39
N ALA A 158 -8.34 -6.31 19.60
CA ALA A 158 -7.50 -7.49 19.42
C ALA A 158 -6.18 -7.15 18.71
N ILE A 159 -6.23 -6.32 17.65
CA ILE A 159 -5.05 -5.88 16.92
C ILE A 159 -4.10 -5.06 17.81
N GLU A 160 -4.64 -4.11 18.58
CA GLU A 160 -3.85 -3.34 19.55
C GLU A 160 -3.21 -4.23 20.61
N ALA A 161 -3.95 -5.18 21.16
CA ALA A 161 -3.43 -6.12 22.17
C ALA A 161 -2.30 -6.97 21.60
N ALA A 162 -2.47 -7.50 20.39
CA ALA A 162 -1.46 -8.29 19.69
C ALA A 162 -0.18 -7.47 19.43
N LEU A 163 -0.30 -6.25 18.89
CA LEU A 163 0.84 -5.37 18.65
C LEU A 163 1.55 -4.94 19.94
N LYS A 164 0.80 -4.67 21.03
CA LYS A 164 1.38 -4.34 22.34
C LYS A 164 2.16 -5.52 22.94
N SER A 165 1.66 -6.75 22.78
CA SER A 165 2.39 -7.93 23.24
C SER A 165 3.71 -8.14 22.51
N CYS A 166 3.77 -7.81 21.22
CA CYS A 166 5.00 -7.88 20.41
C CYS A 166 6.08 -6.90 20.88
N ALA A 167 5.70 -5.71 21.31
CA ALA A 167 6.66 -4.70 21.79
C ALA A 167 7.21 -5.04 23.20
N ALA A 168 6.52 -5.87 23.97
CA ALA A 168 6.88 -6.22 25.35
C ALA A 168 7.83 -7.44 25.45
N VAL A 169 8.12 -8.11 24.34
CA VAL A 169 9.05 -9.28 24.37
C VAL A 169 10.48 -8.78 24.50
N HIS A 170 11.09 -9.05 25.63
CA HIS A 170 12.48 -8.74 26.00
C HIS A 170 13.45 -9.80 25.51
#